data_91d55d2abfbc1b706a5e8289bc6a98f6
#
_entry.id   91d55d2abfbc1b706a5e8289bc6a98f6
#
_cell.length_a   1.000
_cell.length_b   1.000
_cell.length_c   1.000
_cell.angle_alpha   90.00
_cell.angle_beta   90.00
_cell.angle_gamma   90.00
#
_symmetry.space_group_name_H-M   'P 1'
#
loop_
_entity.id
_entity.type
_entity.pdbx_description
1 polymer ?
#
loop_
_entity_poly.entity_id
_entity_poly.type
_entity_poly.pdbx_seq_one_letter_code
_entity_poly.pdbx_strand_id
1 'polypeptide(L)'
;MKHLIILCAPCGTGKSTVNQIFKSRGLLPDYATLDSDDINVYWFEYKGTEREDQYYTDNLKRAVEIAGDKNLLLVSAGMNPINFFEKVELSSEITDTHFIAMVCSDEEIRKRLKARPADRNCGSNEFIQSQIEYAAWFKKNRGKFQKFIDNTGQTPEETAEIIAEYVKSL
;
A
#
# COMPACT_ATOMS: atom_id res chain seq x y z
N MET A 1 -22.35 -1.07 -2.25
CA MET A 1 -21.38 -2.15 -1.95
C MET A 1 -20.08 -1.77 -2.65
N LYS A 2 -18.96 -1.84 -1.95
CA LYS A 2 -17.67 -1.36 -2.44
C LYS A 2 -16.64 -2.48 -2.52
N HIS A 3 -15.86 -2.48 -3.59
CA HIS A 3 -14.64 -3.28 -3.67
C HIS A 3 -13.49 -2.53 -3.00
N LEU A 4 -12.74 -3.22 -2.17
CA LEU A 4 -11.53 -2.72 -1.53
C LEU A 4 -10.31 -3.42 -2.12
N ILE A 5 -9.41 -2.66 -2.71
CA ILE A 5 -8.10 -3.14 -3.14
C ILE A 5 -7.05 -2.56 -2.20
N ILE A 6 -6.24 -3.39 -1.60
CA ILE A 6 -5.10 -2.93 -0.79
C ILE A 6 -3.81 -3.24 -1.54
N LEU A 7 -3.12 -2.18 -1.98
CA LEU A 7 -1.79 -2.28 -2.55
C LEU A 7 -0.75 -2.21 -1.44
N CYS A 8 -0.26 -3.38 -1.04
CA CYS A 8 0.71 -3.52 0.02
C CYS A 8 2.14 -3.50 -0.53
N ALA A 9 3.00 -2.68 0.05
CA ALA A 9 4.38 -2.64 -0.40
C ALA A 9 5.33 -2.05 0.65
N PRO A 10 6.56 -2.56 0.78
CA PRO A 10 7.59 -1.93 1.59
C PRO A 10 7.91 -0.51 1.13
N CYS A 11 8.54 0.30 1.99
CA CYS A 11 9.08 1.57 1.56
C CYS A 11 10.19 1.36 0.52
N GLY A 12 10.29 2.27 -0.45
CA GLY A 12 11.29 2.18 -1.53
C GLY A 12 10.85 1.41 -2.77
N THR A 13 9.68 0.74 -2.76
CA THR A 13 9.17 -0.01 -3.93
C THR A 13 8.50 0.87 -4.98
N GLY A 14 8.16 2.14 -4.66
CA GLY A 14 7.52 3.06 -5.60
C GLY A 14 5.99 3.15 -5.50
N LYS A 15 5.38 2.60 -4.45
CA LYS A 15 3.91 2.57 -4.28
C LYS A 15 3.22 3.94 -4.41
N SER A 16 3.76 5.00 -3.77
CA SER A 16 3.18 6.35 -3.85
C SER A 16 3.29 6.95 -5.25
N THR A 17 4.37 6.65 -5.98
CA THR A 17 4.54 7.08 -7.38
C THR A 17 3.51 6.40 -8.28
N VAL A 18 3.29 5.09 -8.11
CA VAL A 18 2.25 4.34 -8.82
C VAL A 18 0.86 4.92 -8.52
N ASN A 19 0.59 5.26 -7.25
CA ASN A 19 -0.68 5.91 -6.88
C ASN A 19 -0.89 7.27 -7.58
N GLN A 20 0.16 8.07 -7.71
CA GLN A 20 0.11 9.34 -8.45
C GLN A 20 -0.19 9.11 -9.94
N ILE A 21 0.34 8.04 -10.54
CA ILE A 21 0.06 7.69 -11.93
C ILE A 21 -1.40 7.26 -12.12
N PHE A 22 -1.98 6.48 -11.21
CA PHE A 22 -3.42 6.17 -11.26
C PHE A 22 -4.26 7.44 -11.33
N LYS A 23 -3.96 8.42 -10.47
CA LYS A 23 -4.68 9.70 -10.43
C LYS A 23 -4.46 10.53 -11.69
N SER A 24 -3.21 10.76 -12.09
CA SER A 24 -2.86 11.66 -13.18
C SER A 24 -3.29 11.16 -14.57
N ARG A 25 -3.31 9.83 -14.76
CA ARG A 25 -3.74 9.20 -16.02
C ARG A 25 -5.19 8.71 -16.00
N GLY A 26 -5.88 8.80 -14.86
CA GLY A 26 -7.26 8.31 -14.74
C GLY A 26 -7.40 6.82 -15.03
N LEU A 27 -6.41 6.00 -14.63
CA LEU A 27 -6.37 4.58 -14.99
C LEU A 27 -7.50 3.76 -14.36
N LEU A 28 -8.02 4.20 -13.20
CA LEU A 28 -9.05 3.53 -12.42
C LEU A 28 -10.20 4.52 -12.09
N PRO A 29 -11.03 4.90 -13.06
CA PRO A 29 -12.04 5.95 -12.90
C PRO A 29 -13.11 5.61 -11.85
N ASP A 30 -13.40 4.32 -11.65
CA ASP A 30 -14.40 3.82 -10.71
C ASP A 30 -13.85 3.63 -9.29
N TYR A 31 -12.58 3.93 -9.06
CA TYR A 31 -11.89 3.82 -7.78
C TYR A 31 -11.41 5.18 -7.28
N ALA A 32 -11.59 5.42 -5.99
CA ALA A 32 -10.77 6.39 -5.27
C ALA A 32 -9.42 5.74 -4.96
N THR A 33 -8.33 6.31 -5.46
CA THR A 33 -6.98 5.81 -5.24
C THR A 33 -6.30 6.67 -4.19
N LEU A 34 -6.13 6.13 -2.99
CA LEU A 34 -5.63 6.85 -1.82
C LEU A 34 -4.32 6.25 -1.30
N ASP A 35 -3.46 7.08 -0.75
CA ASP A 35 -2.31 6.63 0.04
C ASP A 35 -2.65 6.77 1.53
N SER A 36 -2.40 5.74 2.32
CA SER A 36 -2.67 5.73 3.76
C SER A 36 -1.92 6.82 4.53
N ASP A 37 -0.85 7.35 3.96
CA ASP A 37 -0.07 8.43 4.55
C ASP A 37 -0.69 9.83 4.28
N ASP A 38 -1.64 9.96 3.32
CA ASP A 38 -2.19 11.23 2.85
C ASP A 38 -3.62 11.52 3.36
N ILE A 39 -4.19 10.68 4.23
CA ILE A 39 -5.60 10.76 4.63
C ILE A 39 -5.84 11.34 6.03
N ASN A 40 -4.84 11.98 6.61
CA ASN A 40 -4.88 12.62 7.93
C ASN A 40 -5.18 11.66 9.10
N VAL A 41 -4.73 10.43 9.02
CA VAL A 41 -4.67 9.47 10.14
C VAL A 41 -3.23 9.00 10.24
N TYR A 42 -2.52 9.45 11.26
CA TYR A 42 -1.06 9.31 11.32
C TYR A 42 -0.62 8.22 12.28
N TRP A 43 0.19 7.28 11.80
CA TRP A 43 0.74 6.19 12.59
C TRP A 43 1.43 6.63 13.88
N PHE A 44 2.16 7.75 13.86
CA PHE A 44 2.90 8.23 15.02
C PHE A 44 2.00 8.65 16.21
N GLU A 45 0.70 8.92 15.97
CA GLU A 45 -0.28 9.23 17.02
C GLU A 45 -0.78 7.97 17.75
N TYR A 46 -0.59 6.80 17.16
CA TYR A 46 -1.03 5.52 17.70
C TYR A 46 0.13 4.69 18.23
N LYS A 47 1.31 4.80 17.61
CA LYS A 47 2.49 4.00 17.91
C LYS A 47 2.87 4.04 19.39
N GLY A 48 2.98 2.86 20.03
CA GLY A 48 3.33 2.71 21.43
C GLY A 48 2.21 3.09 22.42
N THR A 49 0.97 3.29 21.94
CA THR A 49 -0.21 3.50 22.77
C THR A 49 -1.08 2.25 22.81
N GLU A 50 -2.04 2.21 23.76
CA GLU A 50 -3.06 1.14 23.80
C GLU A 50 -3.95 1.08 22.55
N ARG A 51 -3.92 2.14 21.72
CA ARG A 51 -4.70 2.27 20.49
C ARG A 51 -3.89 1.91 19.23
N GLU A 52 -2.71 1.33 19.37
CA GLU A 52 -1.83 1.05 18.24
C GLU A 52 -2.52 0.20 17.15
N ASP A 53 -3.23 -0.83 17.54
CA ASP A 53 -3.96 -1.70 16.60
C ASP A 53 -5.18 -1.00 15.97
N GLN A 54 -5.76 -0.01 16.63
CA GLN A 54 -6.89 0.78 16.13
C GLN A 54 -6.52 1.65 14.92
N TYR A 55 -5.25 1.99 14.76
CA TYR A 55 -4.77 2.75 13.61
C TYR A 55 -5.27 2.18 12.28
N TYR A 56 -5.22 0.88 12.10
CA TYR A 56 -5.60 0.25 10.83
C TYR A 56 -7.10 0.41 10.55
N THR A 57 -7.94 0.26 11.57
CA THR A 57 -9.39 0.48 11.44
C THR A 57 -9.73 1.94 11.17
N ASP A 58 -9.14 2.88 11.93
CA ASP A 58 -9.41 4.32 11.77
C ASP A 58 -8.92 4.82 10.41
N ASN A 59 -7.76 4.33 9.94
CA ASN A 59 -7.21 4.65 8.63
C ASN A 59 -8.15 4.16 7.52
N LEU A 60 -8.63 2.92 7.59
CA LEU A 60 -9.57 2.38 6.60
C LEU A 60 -10.91 3.12 6.63
N LYS A 61 -11.49 3.39 7.81
CA LYS A 61 -12.74 4.17 7.94
C LYS A 61 -12.60 5.52 7.25
N ARG A 62 -11.50 6.22 7.52
CA ARG A 62 -11.23 7.51 6.87
C ARG A 62 -11.07 7.40 5.36
N ALA A 63 -10.40 6.38 4.87
CA ALA A 63 -10.25 6.14 3.44
C ALA A 63 -11.62 5.86 2.76
N VAL A 64 -12.49 5.10 3.41
CA VAL A 64 -13.87 4.82 2.92
C VAL A 64 -14.70 6.10 2.85
N GLU A 65 -14.63 6.96 3.87
CA GLU A 65 -15.29 8.28 3.87
C GLU A 65 -14.84 9.14 2.68
N ILE A 66 -13.52 9.23 2.45
CA ILE A 66 -12.96 10.01 1.33
C ILE A 66 -13.37 9.40 -0.02
N ALA A 67 -13.45 8.09 -0.13
CA ALA A 67 -13.85 7.41 -1.36
C ALA A 67 -15.28 7.72 -1.78
N GLY A 68 -16.18 8.10 -0.84
CA GLY A 68 -17.58 8.41 -1.13
C GLY A 68 -18.27 7.20 -1.77
N ASP A 69 -18.85 7.35 -2.95
CA ASP A 69 -19.56 6.27 -3.65
C ASP A 69 -18.65 5.37 -4.51
N LYS A 70 -17.37 5.71 -4.62
CA LYS A 70 -16.41 4.93 -5.42
C LYS A 70 -15.91 3.69 -4.68
N ASN A 71 -15.48 2.69 -5.45
CA ASN A 71 -14.59 1.64 -4.94
C ASN A 71 -13.30 2.24 -4.39
N LEU A 72 -12.58 1.51 -3.56
CA LEU A 72 -11.37 2.01 -2.92
C LEU A 72 -10.14 1.19 -3.32
N LEU A 73 -9.10 1.84 -3.83
CA LEU A 73 -7.75 1.32 -3.88
C LEU A 73 -6.92 2.09 -2.84
N LEU A 74 -6.54 1.41 -1.77
CA LEU A 74 -5.74 1.98 -0.69
C LEU A 74 -4.30 1.47 -0.78
N VAL A 75 -3.37 2.40 -0.93
CA VAL A 75 -1.93 2.10 -0.89
C VAL A 75 -1.47 2.16 0.54
N SER A 76 -0.88 1.08 1.05
CA SER A 76 -0.42 1.01 2.44
C SER A 76 0.82 0.14 2.61
N ALA A 77 1.72 0.54 3.50
CA ALA A 77 2.84 -0.31 3.89
C ALA A 77 2.43 -1.35 4.95
N GLY A 78 1.56 -0.97 5.89
CA GLY A 78 1.23 -1.76 7.07
C GLY A 78 0.04 -2.71 6.94
N MET A 79 -0.90 -2.44 6.01
CA MET A 79 -2.12 -3.22 5.85
C MET A 79 -1.90 -4.48 4.98
N ASN A 80 -0.94 -5.33 5.34
CA ASN A 80 -0.82 -6.64 4.71
C ASN A 80 -1.98 -7.57 5.14
N PRO A 81 -2.25 -8.69 4.44
CA PRO A 81 -3.39 -9.56 4.73
C PRO A 81 -3.46 -10.05 6.19
N ILE A 82 -2.30 -10.31 6.83
CA ILE A 82 -2.28 -10.78 8.22
C ILE A 82 -2.76 -9.66 9.14
N ASN A 83 -2.09 -8.51 9.10
CA ASN A 83 -2.47 -7.35 9.92
C ASN A 83 -3.92 -6.92 9.67
N PHE A 84 -4.37 -6.98 8.43
CA PHE A 84 -5.72 -6.60 8.06
C PHE A 84 -6.76 -7.48 8.75
N PHE A 85 -6.67 -8.79 8.59
CA PHE A 85 -7.66 -9.70 9.18
C PHE A 85 -7.57 -9.82 10.70
N GLU A 86 -6.42 -9.51 11.30
CA GLU A 86 -6.25 -9.51 12.75
C GLU A 86 -6.69 -8.21 13.43
N LYS A 87 -6.57 -7.05 12.74
CA LYS A 87 -6.63 -5.73 13.39
C LYS A 87 -7.70 -4.79 12.81
N VAL A 88 -8.30 -5.12 11.67
CA VAL A 88 -9.25 -4.22 11.00
C VAL A 88 -10.68 -4.67 11.21
N GLU A 89 -11.50 -3.76 11.75
CA GLU A 89 -12.95 -3.89 11.71
C GLU A 89 -13.47 -3.41 10.35
N LEU A 90 -13.93 -4.36 9.54
CA LEU A 90 -14.45 -4.06 8.22
C LEU A 90 -15.81 -3.34 8.28
N SER A 91 -15.95 -2.27 7.52
CA SER A 91 -17.25 -1.64 7.27
C SER A 91 -18.17 -2.60 6.49
N SER A 92 -19.45 -2.64 6.85
CA SER A 92 -20.47 -3.42 6.12
C SER A 92 -20.67 -2.97 4.66
N GLU A 93 -20.15 -1.82 4.29
CA GLU A 93 -20.17 -1.33 2.91
C GLU A 93 -19.16 -2.07 1.99
N ILE A 94 -18.11 -2.66 2.58
CA ILE A 94 -17.07 -3.40 1.84
C ILE A 94 -17.53 -4.84 1.69
N THR A 95 -17.71 -5.29 0.47
CA THR A 95 -18.19 -6.63 0.15
C THR A 95 -17.13 -7.57 -0.35
N ASP A 96 -16.03 -7.02 -0.80
CA ASP A 96 -14.92 -7.79 -1.34
C ASP A 96 -13.59 -7.06 -1.08
N THR A 97 -12.55 -7.82 -0.74
CA THR A 97 -11.22 -7.29 -0.42
C THR A 97 -10.14 -8.07 -1.13
N HIS A 98 -9.34 -7.38 -1.94
CA HIS A 98 -8.21 -7.94 -2.66
C HIS A 98 -6.90 -7.32 -2.19
N PHE A 99 -5.88 -8.15 -2.06
CA PHE A 99 -4.53 -7.72 -1.69
C PHE A 99 -3.58 -7.90 -2.87
N ILE A 100 -2.94 -6.81 -3.24
CA ILE A 100 -1.86 -6.78 -4.23
C ILE A 100 -0.56 -6.55 -3.49
N ALA A 101 0.40 -7.43 -3.63
CA ALA A 101 1.76 -7.21 -3.15
C ALA A 101 2.62 -6.60 -4.25
N MET A 102 3.40 -5.58 -3.91
CA MET A 102 4.41 -5.01 -4.81
C MET A 102 5.77 -5.00 -4.11
N VAL A 103 6.76 -5.61 -4.73
CA VAL A 103 8.15 -5.68 -4.26
C VAL A 103 9.11 -5.31 -5.38
N CYS A 104 10.35 -5.04 -5.02
CA CYS A 104 11.46 -4.97 -5.98
C CYS A 104 12.72 -5.60 -5.38
N SER A 105 13.84 -5.55 -6.11
CA SER A 105 15.12 -6.04 -5.62
C SER A 105 15.63 -5.23 -4.41
N ASP A 106 16.42 -5.87 -3.59
CA ASP A 106 17.05 -5.25 -2.41
C ASP A 106 17.95 -4.07 -2.81
N GLU A 107 18.60 -4.17 -3.98
CA GLU A 107 19.42 -3.11 -4.54
C GLU A 107 18.57 -1.88 -4.88
N GLU A 108 17.43 -2.06 -5.53
CA GLU A 108 16.50 -0.98 -5.86
C GLU A 108 15.92 -0.32 -4.60
N ILE A 109 15.53 -1.10 -3.60
CA ILE A 109 15.08 -0.57 -2.29
C ILE A 109 16.17 0.33 -1.70
N ARG A 110 17.40 -0.17 -1.63
CA ARG A 110 18.55 0.55 -1.07
C ARG A 110 18.82 1.84 -1.83
N LYS A 111 18.90 1.77 -3.15
CA LYS A 111 19.13 2.91 -4.04
C LYS A 111 18.05 3.98 -3.87
N ARG A 112 16.76 3.59 -3.94
CA ARG A 112 15.63 4.51 -3.87
C ARG A 112 15.48 5.16 -2.49
N LEU A 113 15.72 4.42 -1.40
CA LEU A 113 15.64 4.97 -0.05
C LEU A 113 16.79 5.92 0.27
N LYS A 114 18.01 5.62 -0.19
CA LYS A 114 19.16 6.53 -0.05
C LYS A 114 19.02 7.82 -0.86
N ALA A 115 18.31 7.79 -1.98
CA ALA A 115 18.08 8.96 -2.82
C ALA A 115 16.97 9.90 -2.29
N ARG A 116 16.22 9.49 -1.25
CA ARG A 116 15.18 10.33 -0.66
C ARG A 116 15.76 11.49 0.12
N PRO A 117 15.06 12.64 0.17
CA PRO A 117 15.44 13.78 1.01
C PRO A 117 15.62 13.37 2.48
N ALA A 118 16.58 14.02 3.16
CA ALA A 118 16.96 13.67 4.53
C ALA A 118 15.84 13.86 5.56
N ASP A 119 14.94 14.82 5.32
CA ASP A 119 13.75 15.09 6.16
C ASP A 119 12.76 13.91 6.20
N ARG A 120 12.81 13.00 5.24
CA ARG A 120 12.02 11.76 5.24
C ARG A 120 12.50 10.71 6.24
N ASN A 121 13.67 10.86 6.85
CA ASN A 121 14.26 9.96 7.86
C ASN A 121 14.27 8.46 7.45
N CYS A 122 14.34 8.17 6.16
CA CYS A 122 14.28 6.80 5.62
C CYS A 122 15.59 6.33 4.96
N GLY A 123 16.67 7.11 5.08
CA GLY A 123 17.97 6.82 4.50
C GLY A 123 18.95 6.07 5.41
N SER A 124 18.59 5.81 6.67
CA SER A 124 19.49 5.08 7.58
C SER A 124 19.65 3.61 7.15
N ASN A 125 20.81 3.03 7.44
CA ASN A 125 21.06 1.64 7.09
C ASN A 125 20.11 0.68 7.81
N GLU A 126 19.74 0.98 9.06
CA GLU A 126 18.80 0.20 9.86
C GLU A 126 17.41 0.22 9.24
N PHE A 127 16.92 1.40 8.85
CA PHE A 127 15.62 1.52 8.19
C PHE A 127 15.61 0.79 6.85
N ILE A 128 16.64 0.97 6.03
CA ILE A 128 16.77 0.28 4.73
C ILE A 128 16.77 -1.23 4.93
N GLN A 129 17.53 -1.74 5.90
CA GLN A 129 17.58 -3.16 6.19
C GLN A 129 16.21 -3.70 6.62
N SER A 130 15.49 -2.98 7.47
CA SER A 130 14.13 -3.37 7.87
C SER A 130 13.16 -3.46 6.67
N GLN A 131 13.30 -2.58 5.67
CA GLN A 131 12.46 -2.61 4.47
C GLN A 131 12.83 -3.77 3.54
N ILE A 132 14.11 -4.15 3.45
CA ILE A 132 14.57 -5.33 2.72
C ILE A 132 14.03 -6.61 3.39
N GLU A 133 14.10 -6.71 4.71
CA GLU A 133 13.54 -7.84 5.47
C GLU A 133 12.02 -7.92 5.29
N TYR A 134 11.35 -6.78 5.26
CA TYR A 134 9.92 -6.73 4.99
C TYR A 134 9.60 -7.17 3.55
N ALA A 135 10.41 -6.79 2.56
CA ALA A 135 10.28 -7.30 1.18
C ALA A 135 10.48 -8.83 1.11
N ALA A 136 11.45 -9.36 1.86
CA ALA A 136 11.65 -10.81 1.97
C ALA A 136 10.44 -11.51 2.62
N TRP A 137 9.80 -10.89 3.62
CA TRP A 137 8.55 -11.37 4.19
C TRP A 137 7.43 -11.45 3.15
N PHE A 138 7.26 -10.43 2.28
CA PHE A 138 6.29 -10.47 1.17
C PHE A 138 6.55 -11.64 0.22
N LYS A 139 7.80 -11.84 -0.19
CA LYS A 139 8.22 -12.94 -1.07
C LYS A 139 7.89 -14.31 -0.44
N LYS A 140 8.17 -14.48 0.87
CA LYS A 140 7.86 -15.70 1.62
C LYS A 140 6.35 -15.95 1.76
N ASN A 141 5.56 -14.91 1.88
CA ASN A 141 4.10 -14.96 2.07
C ASN A 141 3.32 -14.71 0.77
N ARG A 142 3.94 -14.88 -0.39
CA ARG A 142 3.34 -14.61 -1.71
C ARG A 142 1.94 -15.19 -1.89
N GLY A 143 1.69 -16.40 -1.39
CA GLY A 143 0.39 -17.06 -1.50
C GLY A 143 -0.76 -16.43 -0.71
N LYS A 144 -0.50 -15.40 0.10
CA LYS A 144 -1.53 -14.64 0.83
C LYS A 144 -2.09 -13.46 0.02
N PHE A 145 -1.52 -13.18 -1.14
CA PHE A 145 -1.91 -12.07 -2.01
C PHE A 145 -2.56 -12.60 -3.28
N GLN A 146 -3.65 -12.01 -3.72
CA GLN A 146 -4.31 -12.37 -4.98
C GLN A 146 -3.48 -11.97 -6.20
N LYS A 147 -2.69 -10.90 -6.06
CA LYS A 147 -1.73 -10.49 -7.09
C LYS A 147 -0.38 -10.17 -6.45
N PHE A 148 0.69 -10.67 -7.04
CA PHE A 148 2.06 -10.40 -6.61
C PHE A 148 2.86 -9.83 -7.78
N ILE A 149 3.46 -8.67 -7.58
CA ILE A 149 4.20 -7.92 -8.61
C ILE A 149 5.61 -7.68 -8.12
N ASP A 150 6.59 -8.16 -8.86
CA ASP A 150 7.99 -7.75 -8.74
C ASP A 150 8.24 -6.69 -9.82
N ASN A 151 8.42 -5.45 -9.40
CA ASN A 151 8.63 -4.32 -10.31
C ASN A 151 10.10 -3.96 -10.50
N THR A 152 11.01 -4.91 -10.24
CA THR A 152 12.44 -4.74 -10.53
C THR A 152 12.63 -4.51 -12.04
N GLY A 153 13.27 -3.39 -12.38
CA GLY A 153 13.51 -3.03 -13.78
C GLY A 153 12.30 -2.47 -14.53
N GLN A 154 11.11 -2.43 -13.92
CA GLN A 154 9.95 -1.78 -14.51
C GLN A 154 9.93 -0.29 -14.24
N THR A 155 9.39 0.47 -15.18
CA THR A 155 9.01 1.87 -14.93
C THR A 155 7.79 1.93 -14.00
N PRO A 156 7.58 3.05 -13.30
CA PRO A 156 6.37 3.25 -12.51
C PRO A 156 5.09 3.17 -13.34
N GLU A 157 5.14 3.60 -14.60
CA GLU A 157 4.03 3.56 -15.57
C GLU A 157 3.65 2.12 -15.92
N GLU A 158 4.62 1.29 -16.29
CA GLU A 158 4.40 -0.15 -16.56
C GLU A 158 3.79 -0.85 -15.35
N THR A 159 4.33 -0.57 -14.16
CA THR A 159 3.80 -1.14 -12.92
C THR A 159 2.34 -0.70 -12.67
N ALA A 160 2.03 0.57 -12.88
CA ALA A 160 0.67 1.10 -12.71
C ALA A 160 -0.31 0.47 -13.71
N GLU A 161 0.09 0.28 -14.96
CA GLU A 161 -0.72 -0.37 -16.00
C GLU A 161 -1.02 -1.83 -15.64
N ILE A 162 -0.01 -2.61 -15.22
CA ILE A 162 -0.19 -4.00 -14.77
C ILE A 162 -1.19 -4.10 -13.61
N ILE A 163 -1.10 -3.19 -12.64
CA ILE A 163 -2.03 -3.16 -11.51
C ILE A 163 -3.43 -2.77 -11.98
N ALA A 164 -3.54 -1.74 -12.82
CA ALA A 164 -4.83 -1.28 -13.33
C ALA A 164 -5.53 -2.35 -14.19
N GLU A 165 -4.81 -3.08 -15.02
CA GLU A 165 -5.36 -4.21 -15.78
C GLU A 165 -5.92 -5.30 -14.86
N TYR A 166 -5.17 -5.67 -13.83
CA TYR A 166 -5.64 -6.65 -12.84
C TYR A 166 -6.90 -6.15 -12.11
N VAL A 167 -6.92 -4.92 -11.64
CA VAL A 167 -8.08 -4.35 -10.93
C VAL A 167 -9.32 -4.28 -11.82
N LYS A 168 -9.17 -3.96 -13.11
CA LYS A 168 -10.27 -3.96 -14.09
C LYS A 168 -10.79 -5.36 -14.43
N SER A 169 -10.02 -6.41 -14.15
CA SER A 169 -10.42 -7.80 -14.40
C SER A 169 -11.23 -8.42 -13.25
N LEU A 170 -11.36 -7.72 -12.13
CA LEU A 170 -12.16 -8.12 -10.98
C LEU A 170 -13.62 -7.74 -11.16
#